data_6407c1fe227588c76ea358dd60901680
#
_entry.id   6407c1fe227588c76ea358dd60901680
#
_cell.length_a   1.000
_cell.length_b   1.000
_cell.length_c   1.000
_cell.angle_alpha   90.00
_cell.angle_beta   90.00
_cell.angle_gamma   90.00
#
_symmetry.space_group_name_H-M   'P 1'
#
loop_
_entity.id
_entity.type
_entity.pdbx_description
1 polymer ?
#
loop_
_entity_poly.entity_id
_entity_poly.type
_entity_poly.pdbx_seq_one_letter_code
_entity_poly.pdbx_strand_id
1 'polypeptide(L)'
;IRFSNLADGSLMDATGHGLMHSSSNRKDMRNQVKFVVEDRGKGKIALKTADGRYVYIAGAGLSGDVRLTSDSSKAEEFVWQDMLYNRCMLLSLKTQRYVGKNPVDGSPYSADYQGADAGMKNGCVFGWEVVE
;
A
#
# COMPACT_ATOMS: atom_id res chain seq x y z
N ILE A 1 -9.49 1.66 -6.70
CA ILE A 1 -8.50 0.90 -7.47
C ILE A 1 -8.05 -0.35 -6.70
N ARG A 2 -7.38 -1.22 -7.39
CA ARG A 2 -6.83 -2.46 -6.84
C ARG A 2 -5.34 -2.49 -7.15
N PHE A 3 -4.54 -2.87 -6.15
CA PHE A 3 -3.09 -2.97 -6.29
C PHE A 3 -2.66 -4.43 -6.38
N SER A 4 -1.76 -4.73 -7.30
CA SER A 4 -1.08 -6.02 -7.35
C SER A 4 0.42 -5.83 -7.15
N ASN A 5 1.03 -6.71 -6.37
CA ASN A 5 2.47 -6.66 -6.13
C ASN A 5 3.21 -7.27 -7.31
N LEU A 6 4.13 -6.53 -7.93
CA LEU A 6 4.82 -7.01 -9.12
C LEU A 6 5.84 -8.11 -8.82
N ALA A 7 6.20 -8.32 -7.55
CA ALA A 7 7.12 -9.40 -7.20
C ALA A 7 6.48 -10.78 -7.38
N ASP A 8 5.20 -10.93 -7.04
CA ASP A 8 4.52 -12.24 -7.06
C ASP A 8 3.08 -12.19 -7.58
N GLY A 9 2.58 -11.02 -7.96
CA GLY A 9 1.23 -10.84 -8.47
C GLY A 9 0.13 -10.85 -7.41
N SER A 10 0.47 -10.96 -6.13
CA SER A 10 -0.54 -10.97 -5.06
C SER A 10 -1.23 -9.61 -4.94
N LEU A 11 -2.50 -9.64 -4.51
CA LEU A 11 -3.28 -8.42 -4.34
C LEU A 11 -3.06 -7.84 -2.95
N MET A 12 -3.03 -6.50 -2.87
CA MET A 12 -3.05 -5.79 -1.60
C MET A 12 -4.43 -5.95 -0.99
N ASP A 13 -4.50 -6.44 0.24
CA ASP A 13 -5.74 -6.86 0.89
C ASP A 13 -5.84 -6.20 2.27
N ALA A 14 -6.90 -5.42 2.48
CA ALA A 14 -7.16 -4.70 3.73
C ALA A 14 -8.00 -5.57 4.66
N THR A 15 -7.49 -6.72 5.06
CA THR A 15 -8.16 -7.64 5.97
C THR A 15 -7.69 -7.40 7.40
N GLY A 16 -8.65 -7.37 8.34
CA GLY A 16 -8.33 -7.15 9.75
C GLY A 16 -7.83 -5.74 10.03
N HIS A 17 -6.67 -5.60 10.64
CA HIS A 17 -6.13 -4.31 11.08
C HIS A 17 -4.95 -3.80 10.26
N GLY A 18 -4.58 -4.48 9.19
CA GLY A 18 -3.42 -4.10 8.38
C GLY A 18 -3.56 -4.49 6.94
N LEU A 19 -2.49 -4.26 6.19
CA LEU A 19 -2.42 -4.67 4.79
C LEU A 19 -1.70 -6.00 4.69
N MET A 20 -2.37 -6.95 4.09
CA MET A 20 -1.84 -8.29 3.83
C MET A 20 -1.82 -8.52 2.32
N HIS A 21 -1.31 -9.66 1.90
CA HIS A 21 -1.44 -10.08 0.52
C HIS A 21 -2.50 -11.19 0.40
N SER A 22 -3.19 -11.22 -0.71
CA SER A 22 -4.09 -12.31 -1.05
C SER A 22 -3.67 -12.93 -2.37
N SER A 23 -4.41 -13.94 -2.82
CA SER A 23 -4.06 -14.64 -4.05
C SER A 23 -4.02 -13.68 -5.26
N SER A 24 -3.26 -14.05 -6.28
CA SER A 24 -3.12 -13.28 -7.51
C SER A 24 -4.32 -13.41 -8.45
N ASN A 25 -5.49 -13.79 -7.96
CA ASN A 25 -6.69 -13.95 -8.77
C ASN A 25 -7.19 -12.60 -9.25
N ARG A 26 -6.98 -12.32 -10.53
CA ARG A 26 -7.36 -11.04 -11.15
C ARG A 26 -8.87 -10.82 -11.24
N LYS A 27 -9.67 -11.84 -10.97
CA LYS A 27 -11.13 -11.72 -10.89
C LYS A 27 -11.62 -11.39 -9.51
N ASP A 28 -10.73 -11.27 -8.53
CA ASP A 28 -11.09 -10.94 -7.15
C ASP A 28 -11.61 -9.51 -7.10
N MET A 29 -12.89 -9.38 -6.76
CA MET A 29 -13.58 -8.09 -6.65
C MET A 29 -14.11 -7.85 -5.25
N ARG A 30 -13.58 -8.55 -4.25
CA ARG A 30 -13.96 -8.32 -2.86
C ARG A 30 -13.63 -6.89 -2.43
N ASN A 31 -14.41 -6.36 -1.51
CA ASN A 31 -14.19 -4.99 -1.03
C ASN A 31 -12.81 -4.82 -0.36
N GLN A 32 -12.28 -5.88 0.23
CA GLN A 32 -10.98 -5.84 0.90
C GLN A 32 -9.81 -5.52 -0.04
N VAL A 33 -9.95 -5.74 -1.35
CA VAL A 33 -8.89 -5.45 -2.32
C VAL A 33 -9.14 -4.14 -3.07
N LYS A 34 -10.21 -3.42 -2.74
CA LYS A 34 -10.55 -2.15 -3.38
C LYS A 34 -10.17 -0.98 -2.51
N PHE A 35 -9.49 -0.02 -3.11
CA PHE A 35 -9.02 1.19 -2.42
C PHE A 35 -9.45 2.43 -3.18
N VAL A 36 -9.69 3.50 -2.44
CA VAL A 36 -9.88 4.84 -3.00
C VAL A 36 -8.60 5.63 -2.75
N VAL A 37 -8.04 6.21 -3.80
CA VAL A 37 -6.93 7.13 -3.69
C VAL A 37 -7.50 8.53 -3.47
N GLU A 38 -7.26 9.09 -2.29
CA GLU A 38 -7.82 10.38 -1.89
C GLU A 38 -6.74 11.45 -1.99
N ASP A 39 -7.00 12.50 -2.75
CA ASP A 39 -6.07 13.62 -2.89
C ASP A 39 -6.00 14.40 -1.57
N ARG A 40 -4.80 14.60 -1.05
CA ARG A 40 -4.54 15.37 0.17
C ARG A 40 -3.82 16.68 -0.12
N GLY A 41 -3.68 17.04 -1.39
CA GLY A 41 -3.02 18.26 -1.83
C GLY A 41 -1.51 18.17 -1.88
N LYS A 42 -0.89 19.03 -2.67
CA LYS A 42 0.57 19.16 -2.79
C LYS A 42 1.27 17.85 -3.18
N GLY A 43 0.61 17.04 -4.02
CA GLY A 43 1.17 15.77 -4.48
C GLY A 43 1.06 14.63 -3.47
N LYS A 44 0.33 14.81 -2.38
CA LYS A 44 0.13 13.79 -1.35
C LYS A 44 -1.21 13.11 -1.52
N ILE A 45 -1.26 11.81 -1.23
CA ILE A 45 -2.49 11.04 -1.28
C ILE A 45 -2.66 10.23 0.02
N ALA A 46 -3.90 9.85 0.30
CA ALA A 46 -4.22 8.86 1.32
C ALA A 46 -4.91 7.67 0.66
N LEU A 47 -4.80 6.52 1.28
CA LEU A 47 -5.46 5.31 0.81
C LEU A 47 -6.61 4.97 1.75
N LYS A 48 -7.82 4.92 1.19
CA LYS A 48 -9.04 4.61 1.93
C LYS A 48 -9.57 3.27 1.47
N THR A 49 -9.97 2.43 2.42
CA THR A 49 -10.57 1.14 2.12
C THR A 49 -12.04 1.30 1.71
N ALA A 50 -12.62 0.27 1.10
CA ALA A 50 -14.03 0.31 0.70
C ALA A 50 -14.98 0.43 1.89
N ASP A 51 -14.58 -0.04 3.07
CA ASP A 51 -15.38 0.07 4.29
C ASP A 51 -15.12 1.37 5.09
N GLY A 52 -14.40 2.31 4.52
CA GLY A 52 -14.23 3.64 5.10
C GLY A 52 -13.06 3.80 6.05
N ARG A 53 -12.16 2.82 6.13
CA ARG A 53 -10.95 2.95 6.94
C ARG A 53 -9.81 3.52 6.11
N TYR A 54 -8.80 4.03 6.79
CA TYR A 54 -7.61 4.60 6.16
C TYR A 54 -6.37 3.82 6.53
N VAL A 55 -5.44 3.72 5.57
CA VAL A 55 -4.12 3.18 5.83
C VAL A 55 -3.32 4.20 6.65
N TYR A 56 -2.69 3.75 7.72
CA TYR A 56 -1.80 4.61 8.50
C TYR A 56 -0.56 3.81 8.93
N ILE A 57 0.49 4.54 9.29
CA ILE A 57 1.73 3.95 9.75
C ILE A 57 1.74 4.02 11.27
N ALA A 58 1.69 2.86 11.91
CA ALA A 58 1.81 2.74 13.36
C ALA A 58 3.28 2.66 13.74
N GLY A 59 3.57 2.78 15.00
CA GLY A 59 4.94 2.72 15.49
C GLY A 59 5.61 4.08 15.54
N ALA A 60 6.74 4.15 16.21
CA ALA A 60 7.50 5.37 16.45
C ALA A 60 8.76 5.40 15.58
N GLY A 61 9.18 6.60 15.19
CA GLY A 61 10.41 6.79 14.44
C GLY A 61 10.37 6.14 13.07
N LEU A 62 11.30 5.24 12.80
CA LEU A 62 11.45 4.57 11.51
C LEU A 62 10.70 3.25 11.41
N SER A 63 9.94 2.86 12.43
CA SER A 63 9.11 1.66 12.38
C SER A 63 7.96 1.88 11.40
N GLY A 64 7.81 0.96 10.47
CA GLY A 64 6.92 1.12 9.34
C GLY A 64 5.68 0.22 9.35
N ASP A 65 5.19 -0.20 10.51
CA ASP A 65 4.01 -1.07 10.59
C ASP A 65 2.80 -0.40 9.93
N VAL A 66 2.26 -1.04 8.91
CA VAL A 66 1.09 -0.54 8.19
C VAL A 66 -0.17 -1.11 8.80
N ARG A 67 -1.09 -0.23 9.21
CA ARG A 67 -2.34 -0.59 9.85
C ARG A 67 -3.51 0.21 9.29
N LEU A 68 -4.72 -0.09 9.78
CA LEU A 68 -5.95 0.57 9.34
C LEU A 68 -6.61 1.28 10.51
N THR A 69 -7.16 2.47 10.23
CA THR A 69 -7.87 3.29 11.23
C THR A 69 -9.13 3.89 10.62
N SER A 70 -10.17 4.05 11.44
CA SER A 70 -11.36 4.79 11.02
C SER A 70 -11.21 6.31 11.15
N ASP A 71 -10.13 6.78 11.76
CA ASP A 71 -9.87 8.21 11.98
C ASP A 71 -9.09 8.79 10.78
N SER A 72 -9.77 9.60 9.95
CA SER A 72 -9.16 10.19 8.76
C SER A 72 -8.01 11.15 9.10
N SER A 73 -7.98 11.71 10.30
CA SER A 73 -6.89 12.60 10.70
C SER A 73 -5.57 11.85 10.94
N LYS A 74 -5.65 10.54 11.14
CA LYS A 74 -4.47 9.68 11.31
C LYS A 74 -4.01 9.04 10.02
N ALA A 75 -4.73 9.23 8.91
CA ALA A 75 -4.36 8.64 7.63
C ALA A 75 -2.96 9.06 7.23
N GLU A 76 -2.16 8.09 6.80
CA GLU A 76 -0.82 8.39 6.28
C GLU A 76 -0.94 9.15 4.97
N GLU A 77 -0.11 10.17 4.82
CA GLU A 77 0.06 10.85 3.56
C GLU A 77 1.22 10.20 2.81
N PHE A 78 0.93 9.69 1.62
CA PHE A 78 1.93 9.05 0.76
C PHE A 78 2.23 9.95 -0.43
N VAL A 79 3.44 9.85 -0.94
CA VAL A 79 3.76 10.33 -2.28
C VAL A 79 3.58 9.15 -3.25
N TRP A 80 2.73 9.35 -4.24
CA TRP A 80 2.54 8.38 -5.32
C TRP A 80 3.63 8.62 -6.35
N GLN A 81 4.57 7.71 -6.43
CA GLN A 81 5.64 7.78 -7.41
C GLN A 81 5.24 6.96 -8.63
N ASP A 82 4.84 7.66 -9.71
CA ASP A 82 4.44 7.00 -10.94
C ASP A 82 5.65 6.40 -11.65
N MET A 83 5.49 5.16 -12.13
CA MET A 83 6.56 4.43 -12.81
C MET A 83 6.15 4.03 -14.23
N LEU A 84 5.12 4.67 -14.79
CA LEU A 84 4.55 4.34 -16.10
C LEU A 84 3.90 2.96 -16.15
N TYR A 85 3.14 2.69 -17.19
CA TYR A 85 2.48 1.41 -17.45
C TYR A 85 1.61 0.92 -16.27
N ASN A 86 0.92 1.86 -15.61
CA ASN A 86 0.08 1.55 -14.45
C ASN A 86 0.87 0.88 -13.31
N ARG A 87 2.06 1.38 -13.07
CA ARG A 87 2.93 0.95 -11.96
C ARG A 87 3.25 2.13 -11.07
N CYS A 88 3.40 1.89 -9.79
CA CYS A 88 3.74 2.94 -8.84
C CYS A 88 4.52 2.40 -7.66
N MET A 89 5.15 3.34 -6.95
CA MET A 89 5.67 3.11 -5.60
C MET A 89 4.99 4.09 -4.66
N LEU A 90 4.86 3.73 -3.39
CA LEU A 90 4.22 4.55 -2.37
C LEU A 90 5.24 4.91 -1.30
N LEU A 91 5.59 6.18 -1.23
CA LEU A 91 6.54 6.70 -0.23
C LEU A 91 5.76 7.22 0.97
N SER A 92 5.99 6.65 2.14
CA SER A 92 5.42 7.15 3.39
C SER A 92 6.16 8.41 3.82
N LEU A 93 5.43 9.48 4.09
CA LEU A 93 6.03 10.72 4.59
C LEU A 93 6.45 10.59 6.05
N LYS A 94 5.79 9.73 6.82
CA LYS A 94 6.14 9.54 8.23
C LYS A 94 7.49 8.84 8.40
N THR A 95 7.74 7.78 7.64
CA THR A 95 8.98 7.02 7.76
C THR A 95 10.03 7.42 6.75
N GLN A 96 9.67 8.19 5.72
CA GLN A 96 10.54 8.54 4.59
C GLN A 96 11.00 7.29 3.83
N ARG A 97 10.17 6.24 3.82
CA ARG A 97 10.47 4.95 3.21
C ARG A 97 9.29 4.43 2.43
N TYR A 98 9.55 3.50 1.54
CA TYR A 98 8.55 2.95 0.64
C TYR A 98 7.77 1.82 1.28
N VAL A 99 6.48 1.75 0.95
CA VAL A 99 5.63 0.63 1.32
C VAL A 99 6.05 -0.59 0.51
N GLY A 100 6.20 -1.71 1.16
CA GLY A 100 6.54 -2.94 0.49
C GLY A 100 6.26 -4.15 1.36
N LYS A 101 6.53 -5.31 0.77
CA LYS A 101 6.37 -6.59 1.43
C LYS A 101 7.36 -7.56 0.83
N ASN A 102 8.16 -8.21 1.67
CA ASN A 102 9.03 -9.27 1.19
C ASN A 102 8.18 -10.51 0.86
N PRO A 103 8.06 -10.89 -0.42
CA PRO A 103 7.19 -12.01 -0.79
C PRO A 103 7.70 -13.37 -0.30
N VAL A 104 8.99 -13.48 0.01
CA VAL A 104 9.58 -14.75 0.44
C VAL A 104 9.15 -15.13 1.84
N ASP A 105 9.08 -14.17 2.75
CA ASP A 105 8.76 -14.46 4.15
C ASP A 105 7.27 -14.35 4.48
N GLY A 106 6.44 -13.92 3.51
CA GLY A 106 5.01 -13.81 3.72
C GLY A 106 4.58 -12.74 4.72
N SER A 107 5.48 -11.83 5.07
CA SER A 107 5.19 -10.79 6.06
C SER A 107 4.10 -9.82 5.58
N PRO A 108 3.41 -9.13 6.50
CA PRO A 108 2.50 -8.05 6.12
C PRO A 108 3.26 -6.87 5.52
N TYR A 109 2.53 -5.98 4.84
CA TYR A 109 3.13 -4.77 4.29
C TYR A 109 3.68 -3.88 5.40
N SER A 110 4.79 -3.22 5.10
CA SER A 110 5.42 -2.23 5.97
C SER A 110 5.98 -1.09 5.13
N ALA A 111 6.22 0.05 5.75
CA ALA A 111 6.77 1.23 5.09
C ALA A 111 8.19 1.49 5.64
N ASP A 112 9.08 0.54 5.42
CA ASP A 112 10.46 0.60 5.95
C ASP A 112 11.55 0.28 4.91
N TYR A 113 11.20 0.20 3.63
CA TYR A 113 12.15 -0.08 2.56
C TYR A 113 12.76 1.20 2.00
N GLN A 114 14.08 1.24 1.82
CA GLN A 114 14.79 2.40 1.28
C GLN A 114 15.92 1.99 0.36
N GLY A 115 16.38 2.93 -0.46
CA GLY A 115 17.56 2.75 -1.32
C GLY A 115 17.39 1.56 -2.25
N ALA A 116 18.41 0.73 -2.34
CA ALA A 116 18.43 -0.45 -3.20
C ALA A 116 17.41 -1.51 -2.78
N ASP A 117 16.94 -1.46 -1.53
CA ASP A 117 15.93 -2.41 -1.04
C ASP A 117 14.52 -2.05 -1.49
N ALA A 118 14.27 -0.83 -1.92
CA ALA A 118 12.95 -0.37 -2.36
C ALA A 118 12.74 -0.71 -3.84
N GLY A 119 12.80 -2.00 -4.19
CA GLY A 119 12.68 -2.46 -5.56
C GLY A 119 11.59 -3.51 -5.73
N MET A 120 11.49 -4.00 -6.95
CA MET A 120 10.48 -5.00 -7.31
C MET A 120 10.63 -6.27 -6.49
N LYS A 121 11.86 -6.72 -6.22
CA LYS A 121 12.12 -7.97 -5.51
C LYS A 121 11.60 -7.96 -4.08
N ASN A 122 11.59 -6.80 -3.44
CA ASN A 122 11.11 -6.65 -2.07
C ASN A 122 9.66 -6.18 -2.00
N GLY A 123 8.94 -6.27 -3.12
CA GLY A 123 7.51 -6.00 -3.15
C GLY A 123 7.15 -4.53 -3.00
N CYS A 124 8.03 -3.62 -3.45
CA CYS A 124 7.78 -2.18 -3.33
C CYS A 124 7.18 -1.56 -4.59
N VAL A 125 7.08 -2.31 -5.68
CA VAL A 125 6.48 -1.85 -6.93
C VAL A 125 5.12 -2.50 -7.10
N PHE A 126 4.10 -1.66 -7.32
CA PHE A 126 2.71 -2.11 -7.46
C PHE A 126 2.19 -1.82 -8.86
N GLY A 127 1.48 -2.78 -9.43
CA GLY A 127 0.57 -2.53 -10.53
C GLY A 127 -0.76 -2.06 -9.98
N TRP A 128 -1.46 -1.18 -10.69
CA TRP A 128 -2.75 -0.70 -10.25
C TRP A 128 -3.77 -0.76 -11.39
N GLU A 129 -5.03 -1.01 -11.02
CA GLU A 129 -6.16 -1.06 -11.96
C GLU A 129 -7.32 -0.29 -11.38
N VAL A 130 -8.07 0.39 -12.24
CA VAL A 130 -9.36 0.96 -11.86
C VAL A 130 -10.37 -0.16 -11.81
N VAL A 131 -11.04 -0.34 -10.67
CA VAL A 131 -12.09 -1.33 -10.47
C VAL A 131 -13.31 -0.64 -9.87
N GLU A 132 -14.47 -1.07 -10.31
CA GLU A 132 -15.74 -0.49 -9.86
C GLU A 132 -16.44 -1.35 -8.80
#